data_ecfa540a4745e1b4928884a2e46ed150
#
_entry.id   ecfa540a4745e1b4928884a2e46ed150
#
_cell.length_a   1.000
_cell.length_b   1.000
_cell.length_c   1.000
_cell.angle_alpha   90.00
_cell.angle_beta   90.00
_cell.angle_gamma   90.00
#
_symmetry.space_group_name_H-M   'P 1'
#
loop_
_entity.id
_entity.type
_entity.pdbx_description
1 polymer ?
#
loop_
_entity_poly.entity_id
_entity_poly.type
_entity_poly.pdbx_seq_one_letter_code
_entity_poly.pdbx_strand_id
1 'polypeptide(L)'
;MRITPCQAALAAAIALNLLLLLFSRLLPGASPPCRRPRRVPAAVAEGVPGVTVILRDFDGPEHDVAATARSFAALPGVPVLVAADVSPYPPVPLPAGVAVLSLRPEPHRPPLRPELAVRTRHVALVPDGARAAPGLLRRMRDVLEAASDGATKVVAAAVGRRRPRCLALEVDVKAWTARYSYADGQGDGRGDGRGELCGALDGAPAVLLLRTRDLFSLPFPLTRPVATSLSLQAAARGWRLLLLPAAFPLAPRPPPSPHAQRRARGVSEARRRALLEQFGVKLEVLPDGARRWHGCDKDTPRCFGTVRAQSPEYLLAGRWTPPCCLRALRATARHVLAQLEAAGVRHWLEGGSLLGAVRLGDVIPWDYDVDVGLYRDDVPKCRWLAAVAATGRPVEDPQGFLWEKAAEGEFFRVHFSRINRLHVDLWPFYARPGAGLMTKDTWLGHRQDVEFPERFLVPLGTVPFAGVLAKAPNDPRGFLELKFGPGAIESPEYPNPEVRRLAQDVGNKTSR
;
A
#
# COMPACT_ATOMS: atom_id res chain seq x y z
N MET A 1 6.18 -12.11 -66.63
CA MET A 1 6.12 -11.32 -65.36
C MET A 1 7.55 -10.91 -64.98
N ARG A 2 7.83 -9.59 -64.93
CA ARG A 2 9.15 -9.12 -64.49
C ARG A 2 9.22 -9.10 -62.95
N ILE A 3 10.06 -9.90 -62.36
CA ILE A 3 10.28 -9.98 -60.91
C ILE A 3 10.95 -8.66 -60.48
N THR A 4 10.36 -7.98 -59.53
CA THR A 4 10.93 -6.74 -58.97
C THR A 4 12.18 -7.07 -58.12
N PRO A 5 13.20 -6.17 -58.00
CA PRO A 5 14.39 -6.40 -57.22
C PRO A 5 14.14 -6.80 -55.74
N CYS A 6 13.02 -6.28 -55.15
CA CYS A 6 12.62 -6.66 -53.80
C CYS A 6 12.10 -8.12 -53.72
N GLN A 7 11.35 -8.60 -54.71
CA GLN A 7 10.90 -10.00 -54.77
C GLN A 7 12.03 -10.97 -54.96
N ALA A 8 13.07 -10.58 -55.78
CA ALA A 8 14.29 -11.39 -55.93
C ALA A 8 15.10 -11.46 -54.65
N ALA A 9 15.25 -10.35 -53.91
CA ALA A 9 15.94 -10.31 -52.62
C ALA A 9 15.23 -11.15 -51.53
N LEU A 10 13.90 -11.10 -51.49
CA LEU A 10 13.12 -11.88 -50.55
C LEU A 10 13.22 -13.38 -50.85
N ALA A 11 13.14 -13.77 -52.13
CA ALA A 11 13.28 -15.15 -52.55
C ALA A 11 14.69 -15.71 -52.24
N ALA A 12 15.72 -14.90 -52.45
CA ALA A 12 17.11 -15.26 -52.08
C ALA A 12 17.30 -15.42 -50.57
N ALA A 13 16.71 -14.56 -49.75
CA ALA A 13 16.75 -14.66 -48.29
C ALA A 13 16.01 -15.92 -47.77
N ILE A 14 14.87 -16.27 -48.37
CA ILE A 14 14.14 -17.48 -48.01
C ILE A 14 14.94 -18.72 -48.41
N ALA A 15 15.51 -18.75 -49.61
CA ALA A 15 16.35 -19.86 -50.10
C ALA A 15 17.57 -20.06 -49.20
N LEU A 16 18.25 -18.99 -48.77
CA LEU A 16 19.38 -19.03 -47.87
C LEU A 16 19.03 -19.59 -46.50
N ASN A 17 17.88 -19.18 -45.94
CA ASN A 17 17.40 -19.72 -44.67
C ASN A 17 17.05 -21.20 -44.75
N LEU A 18 16.43 -21.64 -45.84
CA LEU A 18 16.12 -23.05 -46.08
C LEU A 18 17.40 -23.90 -46.24
N LEU A 19 18.39 -23.35 -46.91
CA LEU A 19 19.74 -23.98 -47.06
C LEU A 19 20.43 -24.11 -45.69
N LEU A 20 20.42 -23.07 -44.88
CA LEU A 20 20.99 -23.10 -43.52
C LEU A 20 20.25 -24.09 -42.60
N LEU A 21 18.95 -24.24 -42.70
CA LEU A 21 18.16 -25.25 -42.00
C LEU A 21 18.49 -26.69 -42.47
N LEU A 22 18.65 -26.88 -43.76
CA LEU A 22 19.06 -28.18 -44.31
C LEU A 22 20.47 -28.54 -43.89
N PHE A 23 21.41 -27.59 -43.94
CA PHE A 23 22.79 -27.81 -43.48
C PHE A 23 22.88 -28.12 -41.99
N SER A 24 22.06 -27.46 -41.16
CA SER A 24 21.99 -27.73 -39.71
C SER A 24 21.47 -29.14 -39.37
N ARG A 25 20.75 -29.75 -40.30
CA ARG A 25 20.28 -31.15 -40.15
C ARG A 25 21.21 -32.20 -40.71
N LEU A 26 22.11 -31.81 -41.61
CA LEU A 26 23.07 -32.70 -42.29
C LEU A 26 24.43 -32.78 -41.60
N LEU A 27 24.74 -31.83 -40.72
CA LEU A 27 25.95 -31.92 -39.88
C LEU A 27 25.70 -32.87 -38.72
N PRO A 28 26.36 -34.03 -38.65
CA PRO A 28 26.30 -34.86 -37.48
C PRO A 28 26.83 -34.08 -36.29
N GLY A 29 25.99 -33.77 -35.35
CA GLY A 29 26.40 -33.12 -34.12
C GLY A 29 27.40 -34.04 -33.38
N ALA A 30 28.66 -33.65 -33.38
CA ALA A 30 29.63 -34.25 -32.49
C ALA A 30 29.22 -33.93 -31.05
N SER A 31 28.47 -34.86 -30.43
CA SER A 31 28.19 -34.79 -29.01
C SER A 31 29.51 -34.95 -28.25
N PRO A 32 29.90 -34.02 -27.42
CA PRO A 32 31.03 -34.21 -26.54
C PRO A 32 30.82 -35.46 -25.68
N PRO A 33 31.85 -36.27 -25.43
CA PRO A 33 31.68 -37.49 -24.67
C PRO A 33 31.16 -37.15 -23.29
N CYS A 34 29.98 -37.76 -22.93
CA CYS A 34 29.43 -37.70 -21.60
C CYS A 34 30.46 -38.23 -20.60
N ARG A 35 31.13 -37.32 -19.87
CA ARG A 35 31.80 -37.67 -18.62
C ARG A 35 30.70 -38.16 -17.67
N ARG A 36 30.69 -39.47 -17.39
CA ARG A 36 29.86 -39.99 -16.30
C ARG A 36 30.11 -39.19 -15.06
N PRO A 37 29.08 -38.57 -14.46
CA PRO A 37 29.27 -37.86 -13.20
C PRO A 37 29.75 -38.92 -12.20
N ARG A 38 30.88 -38.62 -11.53
CA ARG A 38 31.37 -39.36 -10.38
C ARG A 38 30.18 -39.50 -9.42
N ARG A 39 29.70 -40.71 -9.15
CA ARG A 39 28.68 -40.95 -8.13
C ARG A 39 29.22 -40.43 -6.82
N VAL A 40 28.81 -39.23 -6.44
CA VAL A 40 28.83 -38.80 -5.06
C VAL A 40 27.88 -39.75 -4.32
N PRO A 41 28.31 -40.38 -3.22
CA PRO A 41 27.39 -41.22 -2.44
C PRO A 41 26.15 -40.40 -2.17
N ALA A 42 24.98 -40.91 -2.51
CA ALA A 42 23.71 -40.29 -2.16
C ALA A 42 23.70 -40.20 -0.62
N ALA A 43 23.95 -39.00 -0.09
CA ALA A 43 23.62 -38.73 1.29
C ALA A 43 22.16 -39.13 1.43
N VAL A 44 21.87 -40.07 2.34
CA VAL A 44 20.50 -40.52 2.63
C VAL A 44 19.70 -39.25 2.87
N ALA A 45 18.77 -38.97 1.95
CA ALA A 45 17.96 -37.75 2.04
C ALA A 45 17.08 -37.90 3.28
N GLU A 46 17.55 -37.28 4.38
CA GLU A 46 16.83 -37.30 5.65
C GLU A 46 15.49 -36.59 5.44
N GLY A 47 14.40 -37.37 5.55
CA GLY A 47 13.05 -36.82 5.48
C GLY A 47 12.80 -35.74 6.53
N VAL A 48 11.97 -34.78 6.21
CA VAL A 48 11.53 -33.73 7.14
C VAL A 48 10.03 -33.91 7.42
N PRO A 49 9.65 -34.88 8.23
CA PRO A 49 8.23 -35.09 8.52
C PRO A 49 7.66 -33.85 9.21
N GLY A 50 6.41 -33.53 8.86
CA GLY A 50 5.68 -32.43 9.50
C GLY A 50 5.87 -31.03 8.85
N VAL A 51 6.48 -30.95 7.65
CA VAL A 51 6.59 -29.72 6.87
C VAL A 51 5.94 -29.90 5.50
N THR A 52 5.00 -29.04 5.13
CA THR A 52 4.46 -28.94 3.77
C THR A 52 5.13 -27.79 3.04
N VAL A 53 5.55 -28.01 1.82
CA VAL A 53 6.08 -26.96 0.92
C VAL A 53 4.94 -26.39 0.08
N ILE A 54 4.82 -25.06 0.05
CA ILE A 54 3.87 -24.34 -0.81
C ILE A 54 4.63 -23.48 -1.79
N LEU A 55 4.41 -23.67 -3.08
CA LEU A 55 4.89 -22.84 -4.18
C LEU A 55 3.77 -21.87 -4.56
N ARG A 56 3.98 -20.56 -4.33
CA ARG A 56 2.93 -19.54 -4.53
C ARG A 56 3.36 -18.40 -5.44
N ASP A 57 4.56 -17.89 -5.26
CA ASP A 57 5.08 -16.78 -6.06
C ASP A 57 5.74 -17.29 -7.34
N PHE A 58 4.94 -17.47 -8.39
CA PHE A 58 5.39 -17.78 -9.73
C PHE A 58 4.51 -17.07 -10.76
N ASP A 59 5.11 -16.70 -11.91
CA ASP A 59 4.46 -15.87 -12.91
C ASP A 59 4.88 -16.19 -14.33
N GLY A 60 3.92 -16.00 -15.24
CA GLY A 60 4.10 -16.13 -16.67
C GLY A 60 4.51 -17.52 -17.13
N PRO A 61 4.84 -17.68 -18.40
CA PRO A 61 5.24 -18.96 -18.97
C PRO A 61 6.69 -19.37 -18.63
N GLU A 62 7.50 -18.44 -18.13
CA GLU A 62 8.94 -18.65 -17.87
C GLU A 62 9.23 -19.14 -16.43
N HIS A 63 8.21 -19.58 -15.69
CA HIS A 63 8.40 -20.11 -14.34
C HIS A 63 9.06 -21.49 -14.35
N ASP A 64 9.72 -21.83 -13.25
CA ASP A 64 10.40 -23.12 -13.05
C ASP A 64 9.71 -23.97 -11.96
N VAL A 65 8.41 -23.75 -11.76
CA VAL A 65 7.61 -24.36 -10.70
C VAL A 65 7.66 -25.87 -10.73
N ALA A 66 7.61 -26.48 -11.94
CA ALA A 66 7.67 -27.94 -12.09
C ALA A 66 8.97 -28.53 -11.55
N ALA A 67 10.11 -27.91 -11.88
CA ALA A 67 11.40 -28.40 -11.40
C ALA A 67 11.65 -28.03 -9.94
N THR A 68 11.12 -26.89 -9.48
CA THR A 68 11.12 -26.53 -8.05
C THR A 68 10.30 -27.57 -7.26
N ALA A 69 9.08 -27.87 -7.69
CA ALA A 69 8.22 -28.88 -7.06
C ALA A 69 8.90 -30.26 -7.03
N ARG A 70 9.50 -30.67 -8.15
CA ARG A 70 10.24 -31.94 -8.24
C ARG A 70 11.39 -32.02 -7.26
N SER A 71 12.14 -30.93 -7.10
CA SER A 71 13.27 -30.87 -6.18
C SER A 71 12.86 -31.05 -4.71
N PHE A 72 11.75 -30.43 -4.30
CA PHE A 72 11.25 -30.57 -2.92
C PHE A 72 10.46 -31.85 -2.70
N ALA A 73 9.72 -32.35 -3.71
CA ALA A 73 9.02 -33.64 -3.62
C ALA A 73 9.97 -34.85 -3.55
N ALA A 74 11.23 -34.66 -3.95
CA ALA A 74 12.26 -35.68 -3.76
C ALA A 74 12.70 -35.86 -2.29
N LEU A 75 12.33 -34.93 -1.40
CA LEU A 75 12.58 -35.07 0.03
C LEU A 75 11.55 -36.02 0.65
N PRO A 76 11.97 -37.11 1.32
CA PRO A 76 11.05 -38.07 1.92
C PRO A 76 10.11 -37.41 2.95
N GLY A 77 8.80 -37.66 2.83
CA GLY A 77 7.78 -37.21 3.78
C GLY A 77 7.48 -35.69 3.72
N VAL A 78 7.86 -35.01 2.64
CA VAL A 78 7.55 -33.60 2.40
C VAL A 78 6.45 -33.45 1.37
N PRO A 79 5.19 -33.19 1.76
CA PRO A 79 4.13 -32.83 0.82
C PRO A 79 4.44 -31.52 0.11
N VAL A 80 4.15 -31.45 -1.20
CA VAL A 80 4.34 -30.23 -2.01
C VAL A 80 3.01 -29.81 -2.62
N LEU A 81 2.65 -28.54 -2.46
CA LEU A 81 1.46 -27.91 -3.02
C LEU A 81 1.86 -26.76 -3.92
N VAL A 82 1.22 -26.64 -5.07
CA VAL A 82 1.31 -25.48 -5.95
C VAL A 82 0.04 -24.67 -5.78
N ALA A 83 0.11 -23.53 -5.15
CA ALA A 83 -1.05 -22.66 -4.91
C ALA A 83 -1.11 -21.57 -5.98
N ALA A 84 -2.10 -21.63 -6.85
CA ALA A 84 -2.35 -20.67 -7.93
C ALA A 84 -3.66 -19.89 -7.69
N ASP A 85 -3.80 -18.70 -8.27
CA ASP A 85 -5.09 -17.97 -8.21
C ASP A 85 -6.18 -18.75 -8.97
N VAL A 86 -5.82 -19.20 -10.17
CA VAL A 86 -6.61 -20.11 -11.01
C VAL A 86 -5.68 -21.20 -11.53
N SER A 87 -6.24 -22.32 -11.95
CA SER A 87 -5.45 -23.41 -12.52
C SER A 87 -4.58 -22.93 -13.68
N PRO A 88 -3.27 -23.19 -13.67
CA PRO A 88 -2.36 -22.73 -14.73
C PRO A 88 -2.75 -23.33 -16.09
N TYR A 89 -2.75 -22.50 -17.13
CA TYR A 89 -2.91 -22.96 -18.50
C TYR A 89 -1.75 -22.46 -19.37
N PRO A 90 -1.06 -23.32 -20.13
CA PRO A 90 -1.20 -24.77 -20.15
C PRO A 90 -0.88 -25.43 -18.78
N PRO A 91 -1.40 -26.64 -18.50
CA PRO A 91 -1.15 -27.34 -17.24
C PRO A 91 0.34 -27.51 -16.97
N VAL A 92 0.75 -27.23 -15.72
CA VAL A 92 2.15 -27.43 -15.30
C VAL A 92 2.45 -28.93 -15.14
N PRO A 93 3.50 -29.46 -15.77
CA PRO A 93 3.86 -30.87 -15.66
C PRO A 93 4.49 -31.16 -14.29
N LEU A 94 3.65 -31.43 -13.29
CA LEU A 94 4.05 -31.69 -11.92
C LEU A 94 4.35 -33.18 -11.69
N PRO A 95 5.30 -33.50 -10.79
CA PRO A 95 5.55 -34.91 -10.39
C PRO A 95 4.36 -35.47 -9.62
N ALA A 96 4.30 -36.83 -9.60
CA ALA A 96 3.29 -37.53 -8.84
C ALA A 96 3.31 -37.13 -7.35
N GLY A 97 2.13 -36.96 -6.76
CA GLY A 97 1.96 -36.53 -5.36
C GLY A 97 2.00 -35.02 -5.12
N VAL A 98 2.31 -34.21 -6.13
CA VAL A 98 2.20 -32.76 -6.04
C VAL A 98 0.79 -32.32 -6.48
N ALA A 99 0.10 -31.60 -5.62
CA ALA A 99 -1.25 -31.12 -5.90
C ALA A 99 -1.24 -29.63 -6.30
N VAL A 100 -2.16 -29.25 -7.20
CA VAL A 100 -2.47 -27.86 -7.53
C VAL A 100 -3.70 -27.42 -6.73
N LEU A 101 -3.57 -26.30 -6.06
CA LEU A 101 -4.62 -25.68 -5.26
C LEU A 101 -5.04 -24.36 -5.96
N SER A 102 -6.27 -24.32 -6.49
CA SER A 102 -6.87 -23.09 -6.99
C SER A 102 -7.51 -22.29 -5.85
N LEU A 103 -7.10 -21.02 -5.69
CA LEU A 103 -7.51 -20.14 -4.59
C LEU A 103 -8.73 -19.29 -4.94
N ARG A 104 -9.08 -19.19 -6.22
CA ARG A 104 -10.27 -18.49 -6.70
C ARG A 104 -11.31 -19.49 -7.23
N PRO A 105 -12.59 -19.10 -7.22
CA PRO A 105 -13.63 -19.90 -7.85
C PRO A 105 -13.30 -20.10 -9.33
N GLU A 106 -13.43 -21.33 -9.79
CA GLU A 106 -13.39 -21.69 -11.22
C GLU A 106 -14.76 -22.23 -11.65
N PRO A 107 -15.11 -22.15 -12.95
CA PRO A 107 -16.33 -22.78 -13.43
C PRO A 107 -16.39 -24.24 -12.98
N HIS A 108 -17.47 -24.63 -12.32
CA HIS A 108 -17.69 -25.97 -11.76
C HIS A 108 -16.76 -26.41 -10.63
N ARG A 109 -15.91 -25.53 -10.08
CA ARG A 109 -15.07 -25.83 -8.92
C ARG A 109 -15.12 -24.72 -7.88
N PRO A 110 -15.57 -25.01 -6.66
CA PRO A 110 -15.45 -24.04 -5.57
C PRO A 110 -13.96 -23.84 -5.22
N PRO A 111 -13.57 -22.68 -4.66
CA PRO A 111 -12.21 -22.44 -4.20
C PRO A 111 -11.89 -23.44 -3.08
N LEU A 112 -10.73 -24.06 -3.18
CA LEU A 112 -10.23 -24.95 -2.14
C LEU A 112 -9.69 -24.09 -0.98
N ARG A 113 -10.01 -24.50 0.24
CA ARG A 113 -9.47 -23.86 1.45
C ARG A 113 -8.05 -24.40 1.69
N PRO A 114 -7.01 -23.56 1.63
CA PRO A 114 -5.63 -24.00 1.79
C PRO A 114 -5.36 -24.68 3.13
N GLU A 115 -6.02 -24.18 4.20
CA GLU A 115 -5.93 -24.74 5.56
C GLU A 115 -6.41 -26.18 5.67
N LEU A 116 -7.28 -26.63 4.78
CA LEU A 116 -7.74 -28.01 4.75
C LEU A 116 -6.80 -28.93 3.96
N ALA A 117 -6.03 -28.36 3.02
CA ALA A 117 -5.06 -29.09 2.21
C ALA A 117 -3.73 -29.32 2.96
N VAL A 118 -3.38 -28.42 3.89
CA VAL A 118 -2.13 -28.48 4.67
C VAL A 118 -2.38 -29.18 6.00
N ARG A 119 -1.92 -30.43 6.12
CA ARG A 119 -2.11 -31.25 7.33
C ARG A 119 -0.89 -31.35 8.23
N THR A 120 0.22 -30.71 7.84
CA THR A 120 1.47 -30.71 8.61
C THR A 120 1.50 -29.59 9.61
N ARG A 121 2.34 -29.73 10.64
CA ARG A 121 2.51 -28.69 11.70
C ARG A 121 3.17 -27.42 11.19
N HIS A 122 4.02 -27.54 10.15
CA HIS A 122 4.78 -26.44 9.57
C HIS A 122 4.52 -26.31 8.08
N VAL A 123 4.71 -25.09 7.58
CA VAL A 123 4.67 -24.76 6.16
C VAL A 123 5.94 -24.04 5.77
N ALA A 124 6.50 -24.39 4.63
CA ALA A 124 7.57 -23.67 3.97
C ALA A 124 7.03 -23.02 2.68
N LEU A 125 7.02 -21.70 2.64
CA LEU A 125 6.69 -20.91 1.46
C LEU A 125 7.95 -20.77 0.62
N VAL A 126 7.97 -21.39 -0.55
CA VAL A 126 9.16 -21.52 -1.38
C VAL A 126 8.99 -20.71 -2.66
N PRO A 127 9.90 -19.78 -2.96
CA PRO A 127 9.88 -19.03 -4.21
C PRO A 127 10.27 -19.90 -5.41
N ASP A 128 9.79 -19.50 -6.58
CA ASP A 128 10.06 -20.16 -7.83
C ASP A 128 11.56 -20.17 -8.16
N GLY A 129 12.07 -21.32 -8.63
CA GLY A 129 13.48 -21.53 -8.96
C GLY A 129 14.34 -22.02 -7.79
N ALA A 130 13.86 -22.02 -6.55
CA ALA A 130 14.58 -22.62 -5.45
C ALA A 130 14.75 -24.13 -5.62
N ARG A 131 15.83 -24.68 -5.10
CA ARG A 131 16.09 -26.12 -5.06
C ARG A 131 16.26 -26.58 -3.63
N ALA A 132 15.79 -27.78 -3.34
CA ALA A 132 15.93 -28.37 -2.00
C ALA A 132 17.41 -28.48 -1.60
N ALA A 133 17.70 -28.18 -0.35
CA ALA A 133 19.01 -28.37 0.26
C ALA A 133 18.88 -29.41 1.38
N PRO A 134 19.76 -30.41 1.41
CA PRO A 134 19.74 -31.46 2.43
C PRO A 134 19.76 -30.87 3.85
N GLY A 135 18.85 -31.31 4.72
CA GLY A 135 18.79 -30.92 6.13
C GLY A 135 18.35 -29.47 6.43
N LEU A 136 18.30 -28.56 5.43
CA LEU A 136 18.05 -27.15 5.70
C LEU A 136 16.62 -26.88 6.20
N LEU A 137 15.59 -27.53 5.61
CA LEU A 137 14.21 -27.41 6.09
C LEU A 137 14.08 -27.91 7.55
N ARG A 138 14.79 -29.02 7.90
CA ARG A 138 14.84 -29.51 9.26
C ARG A 138 15.46 -28.47 10.20
N ARG A 139 16.62 -27.92 9.82
CA ARG A 139 17.28 -26.88 10.61
C ARG A 139 16.37 -25.66 10.82
N MET A 140 15.66 -25.19 9.79
CA MET A 140 14.72 -24.08 9.90
C MET A 140 13.60 -24.39 10.89
N ARG A 141 13.03 -25.61 10.82
CA ARG A 141 12.00 -26.07 11.75
C ARG A 141 12.52 -26.11 13.18
N ASP A 142 13.66 -26.72 13.39
CA ASP A 142 14.24 -26.92 14.73
C ASP A 142 14.58 -25.58 15.39
N VAL A 143 15.09 -24.60 14.61
CA VAL A 143 15.30 -23.22 15.06
C VAL A 143 13.97 -22.54 15.40
N LEU A 144 12.91 -22.71 14.61
CA LEU A 144 11.60 -22.15 14.91
C LEU A 144 11.00 -22.74 16.20
N GLU A 145 11.18 -24.02 16.43
CA GLU A 145 10.67 -24.69 17.62
C GLU A 145 11.48 -24.32 18.87
N ALA A 146 12.78 -24.04 18.72
CA ALA A 146 13.65 -23.60 19.81
C ALA A 146 13.46 -22.10 20.16
N ALA A 147 12.76 -21.32 19.34
CA ALA A 147 12.52 -19.90 19.61
C ALA A 147 11.55 -19.74 20.79
N SER A 148 12.06 -19.23 21.91
CA SER A 148 11.35 -19.08 23.18
C SER A 148 10.77 -17.69 23.41
N ASP A 149 11.12 -16.70 22.58
CA ASP A 149 10.72 -15.29 22.74
C ASP A 149 9.22 -15.03 22.45
N GLY A 150 8.48 -16.02 21.99
CA GLY A 150 7.06 -15.89 21.62
C GLY A 150 6.79 -15.00 20.42
N ALA A 151 7.72 -14.14 20.03
CA ALA A 151 7.60 -13.17 18.93
C ALA A 151 8.17 -13.70 17.61
N THR A 152 9.21 -14.54 17.63
CA THR A 152 9.76 -15.17 16.43
C THR A 152 8.82 -16.23 15.88
N LYS A 153 8.09 -15.91 14.81
CA LYS A 153 7.09 -16.79 14.18
C LYS A 153 7.50 -17.28 12.80
N VAL A 154 8.51 -16.67 12.21
CA VAL A 154 8.98 -16.99 10.85
C VAL A 154 10.48 -17.22 10.89
N VAL A 155 10.95 -18.29 10.26
CA VAL A 155 12.38 -18.53 10.01
C VAL A 155 12.59 -18.46 8.50
N ALA A 156 13.60 -17.70 8.07
CA ALA A 156 13.93 -17.48 6.68
C ALA A 156 15.32 -18.03 6.34
N ALA A 157 15.48 -18.49 5.10
CA ALA A 157 16.78 -18.80 4.52
C ALA A 157 16.84 -18.29 3.09
N ALA A 158 17.97 -17.69 2.71
CA ALA A 158 18.16 -17.10 1.39
C ALA A 158 17.99 -18.16 0.26
N VAL A 159 17.69 -17.70 -0.97
CA VAL A 159 17.73 -18.54 -2.17
C VAL A 159 18.78 -17.95 -3.12
N GLY A 160 19.76 -18.79 -3.48
CA GLY A 160 20.89 -18.40 -4.30
C GLY A 160 22.06 -17.80 -3.50
N ARG A 161 22.96 -17.14 -4.20
CA ARG A 161 24.19 -16.59 -3.59
C ARG A 161 23.99 -15.24 -2.91
N ARG A 162 22.99 -14.50 -3.34
CA ARG A 162 22.69 -13.16 -2.79
C ARG A 162 21.83 -13.30 -1.54
N ARG A 163 22.32 -12.79 -0.42
CA ARG A 163 21.56 -12.74 0.83
C ARG A 163 20.57 -11.58 0.77
N PRO A 164 19.30 -11.77 1.16
CA PRO A 164 18.39 -10.67 1.35
C PRO A 164 18.84 -9.73 2.47
N ARG A 165 18.53 -8.45 2.33
CA ARG A 165 18.78 -7.46 3.38
C ARG A 165 17.72 -7.60 4.46
N CYS A 166 18.15 -7.58 5.70
CA CYS A 166 17.29 -7.54 6.87
C CYS A 166 16.84 -6.10 7.14
N LEU A 167 15.56 -5.85 7.18
CA LEU A 167 14.97 -4.55 7.48
C LEU A 167 14.11 -4.66 8.73
N ALA A 168 14.10 -3.62 9.55
CA ALA A 168 13.03 -3.40 10.51
C ALA A 168 11.79 -2.91 9.75
N LEU A 169 10.61 -3.30 10.20
CA LEU A 169 9.33 -2.90 9.63
C LEU A 169 8.35 -2.57 10.75
N GLU A 170 7.88 -1.35 10.74
CA GLU A 170 6.80 -0.86 11.58
C GLU A 170 5.56 -0.61 10.70
N VAL A 171 4.42 -1.13 11.13
CA VAL A 171 3.13 -0.92 10.44
C VAL A 171 2.19 -0.18 11.37
N ASP A 172 1.94 1.08 11.08
CA ASP A 172 0.92 1.88 11.73
C ASP A 172 -0.39 1.81 10.94
N VAL A 173 -1.27 0.92 11.36
CA VAL A 173 -2.59 0.73 10.73
C VAL A 173 -3.45 1.97 10.89
N LYS A 174 -3.33 2.71 12.01
CA LYS A 174 -4.10 3.92 12.30
C LYS A 174 -3.70 5.07 11.35
N ALA A 175 -2.39 5.21 11.09
CA ALA A 175 -1.84 6.20 10.19
C ALA A 175 -1.62 5.70 8.75
N TRP A 176 -2.08 4.50 8.39
CA TRP A 176 -1.98 3.92 7.04
C TRP A 176 -0.54 3.84 6.50
N THR A 177 0.43 3.67 7.40
CA THR A 177 1.85 3.81 7.08
C THR A 177 2.60 2.51 7.34
N ALA A 178 3.46 2.11 6.39
CA ALA A 178 4.49 1.10 6.57
C ALA A 178 5.86 1.80 6.52
N ARG A 179 6.62 1.70 7.60
CA ARG A 179 7.95 2.30 7.73
C ARG A 179 9.00 1.22 7.73
N TYR A 180 9.91 1.29 6.78
CA TYR A 180 11.09 0.43 6.71
C TYR A 180 12.31 1.22 7.21
N SER A 181 13.14 0.58 8.01
CA SER A 181 14.46 1.10 8.39
C SER A 181 15.50 -0.01 8.26
N TYR A 182 16.76 0.35 8.16
CA TYR A 182 17.79 -0.65 8.32
C TYR A 182 17.67 -1.20 9.74
N ALA A 183 17.66 -2.52 9.88
CA ALA A 183 17.79 -3.12 11.19
C ALA A 183 19.09 -2.56 11.76
N ASP A 184 19.02 -1.90 12.93
CA ASP A 184 20.22 -1.38 13.58
C ASP A 184 21.20 -2.53 13.69
N GLY A 185 22.13 -2.54 12.76
CA GLY A 185 23.15 -3.55 12.68
C GLY A 185 24.15 -3.34 13.80
N GLN A 186 23.75 -3.68 14.99
CA GLN A 186 24.66 -4.26 15.95
C GLN A 186 24.97 -5.70 15.53
N GLY A 187 25.12 -5.93 14.27
CA GLY A 187 25.88 -6.98 13.70
C GLY A 187 27.29 -6.47 13.39
N ASP A 188 28.08 -6.16 14.38
CA ASP A 188 29.48 -6.52 14.31
C ASP A 188 29.48 -7.96 13.87
N GLY A 189 29.92 -8.32 12.68
CA GLY A 189 29.85 -9.65 12.04
C GLY A 189 30.13 -10.88 12.91
N ARG A 190 29.93 -10.80 14.19
CA ARG A 190 29.94 -11.76 15.30
C ARG A 190 28.54 -12.08 15.80
N GLY A 191 27.56 -12.28 14.88
CA GLY A 191 26.38 -13.04 15.25
C GLY A 191 26.83 -14.39 15.77
N ASP A 192 26.30 -14.81 16.89
CA ASP A 192 26.49 -16.12 17.54
C ASP A 192 26.12 -17.34 16.65
N GLY A 193 26.13 -17.17 15.34
CA GLY A 193 25.77 -18.18 14.33
C GLY A 193 24.27 -18.52 14.28
N ARG A 194 23.42 -17.89 15.09
CA ARG A 194 21.99 -18.22 15.18
C ARG A 194 21.12 -17.54 14.11
N GLY A 195 21.54 -16.38 13.58
CA GLY A 195 20.78 -15.66 12.55
C GLY A 195 20.53 -14.20 12.93
N GLU A 196 19.78 -13.48 12.06
CA GLU A 196 19.50 -12.04 12.17
C GLU A 196 18.00 -11.82 12.29
N LEU A 197 17.56 -11.04 13.29
CA LEU A 197 16.13 -10.73 13.50
C LEU A 197 15.68 -9.58 12.61
N CYS A 198 14.65 -9.81 11.79
CA CYS A 198 14.13 -8.88 10.81
C CYS A 198 12.62 -8.65 11.00
N GLY A 199 12.13 -7.50 10.54
CA GLY A 199 10.72 -7.24 10.29
C GLY A 199 10.34 -7.56 8.84
N ALA A 200 11.25 -7.35 7.89
CA ALA A 200 11.07 -7.65 6.47
C ALA A 200 12.39 -8.03 5.80
N LEU A 201 12.29 -8.65 4.63
CA LEU A 201 13.43 -8.99 3.78
C LEU A 201 13.35 -8.24 2.46
N ASP A 202 14.50 -7.73 1.98
CA ASP A 202 14.59 -6.98 0.74
C ASP A 202 15.71 -7.50 -0.18
N GLY A 203 15.49 -7.39 -1.47
CA GLY A 203 16.50 -7.52 -2.52
C GLY A 203 16.80 -8.92 -3.05
N ALA A 204 16.52 -10.00 -2.32
CA ALA A 204 16.71 -11.37 -2.78
C ALA A 204 15.62 -12.31 -2.27
N PRO A 205 15.26 -13.36 -3.01
CA PRO A 205 14.25 -14.30 -2.58
C PRO A 205 14.72 -15.14 -1.38
N ALA A 206 13.77 -15.56 -0.55
CA ALA A 206 14.00 -16.42 0.59
C ALA A 206 12.89 -17.46 0.71
N VAL A 207 13.23 -18.62 1.26
CA VAL A 207 12.27 -19.60 1.77
C VAL A 207 11.85 -19.16 3.15
N LEU A 208 10.53 -19.12 3.40
CA LEU A 208 9.96 -18.71 4.69
C LEU A 208 9.27 -19.90 5.33
N LEU A 209 9.65 -20.27 6.53
CA LEU A 209 9.08 -21.39 7.28
C LEU A 209 8.40 -20.89 8.54
N LEU A 210 7.17 -21.32 8.77
CA LEU A 210 6.37 -20.97 9.93
C LEU A 210 5.43 -22.11 10.34
N ARG A 211 4.81 -22.01 11.51
CA ARG A 211 3.80 -22.98 11.91
C ARG A 211 2.54 -22.80 11.07
N THR A 212 1.91 -23.88 10.66
CA THR A 212 0.69 -23.88 9.84
C THR A 212 -0.43 -23.07 10.47
N ARG A 213 -0.61 -23.22 11.79
CA ARG A 213 -1.61 -22.43 12.54
C ARG A 213 -1.33 -20.93 12.50
N ASP A 214 -0.04 -20.53 12.55
CA ASP A 214 0.34 -19.13 12.54
C ASP A 214 0.10 -18.53 11.15
N LEU A 215 0.43 -19.25 10.05
CA LEU A 215 0.11 -18.83 8.70
C LEU A 215 -1.39 -18.61 8.49
N PHE A 216 -2.21 -19.60 8.86
CA PHE A 216 -3.66 -19.54 8.60
C PHE A 216 -4.44 -18.72 9.66
N SER A 217 -3.78 -18.20 10.70
CA SER A 217 -4.33 -17.16 11.56
C SER A 217 -4.27 -15.76 10.92
N LEU A 218 -3.51 -15.60 9.84
CA LEU A 218 -3.43 -14.34 9.11
C LEU A 218 -4.67 -14.15 8.24
N PRO A 219 -5.19 -12.91 8.10
CA PRO A 219 -6.35 -12.62 7.24
C PRO A 219 -6.12 -12.98 5.77
N PHE A 220 -4.86 -12.87 5.30
CA PHE A 220 -4.48 -13.04 3.91
C PHE A 220 -3.23 -13.91 3.77
N PRO A 221 -3.29 -15.21 4.12
CA PRO A 221 -2.11 -16.06 4.31
C PRO A 221 -1.28 -16.30 3.04
N LEU A 222 -1.91 -16.31 1.87
CA LEU A 222 -1.26 -16.63 0.59
C LEU A 222 -1.40 -15.51 -0.45
N THR A 223 -1.62 -14.26 -0.01
CA THR A 223 -1.67 -13.11 -0.92
C THR A 223 -0.27 -12.80 -1.45
N ARG A 224 -0.19 -12.49 -2.74
CA ARG A 224 1.06 -12.18 -3.44
C ARG A 224 1.34 -10.68 -3.52
N PRO A 225 2.61 -10.25 -3.46
CA PRO A 225 3.84 -11.01 -3.20
C PRO A 225 3.89 -11.58 -1.77
N VAL A 226 4.12 -12.89 -1.65
CA VAL A 226 3.95 -13.62 -0.38
C VAL A 226 4.87 -13.10 0.72
N ALA A 227 6.13 -12.85 0.43
CA ALA A 227 7.09 -12.33 1.41
C ALA A 227 6.69 -10.95 1.94
N THR A 228 6.26 -10.03 1.07
CA THR A 228 5.80 -8.69 1.45
C THR A 228 4.49 -8.77 2.25
N SER A 229 3.54 -9.58 1.79
CA SER A 229 2.27 -9.80 2.48
C SER A 229 2.47 -10.35 3.90
N LEU A 230 3.33 -11.38 4.02
CA LEU A 230 3.66 -11.97 5.31
C LEU A 230 4.34 -10.97 6.24
N SER A 231 5.33 -10.21 5.75
CA SER A 231 6.04 -9.21 6.54
C SER A 231 5.13 -8.12 7.09
N LEU A 232 4.23 -7.57 6.25
CA LEU A 232 3.26 -6.54 6.68
C LEU A 232 2.32 -7.07 7.77
N GLN A 233 1.77 -8.28 7.58
CA GLN A 233 0.86 -8.90 8.53
C GLN A 233 1.56 -9.31 9.82
N ALA A 234 2.81 -9.78 9.72
CA ALA A 234 3.66 -10.14 10.84
C ALA A 234 4.01 -8.90 11.68
N ALA A 235 4.47 -7.82 11.04
CA ALA A 235 4.80 -6.58 11.72
C ALA A 235 3.61 -5.98 12.46
N ALA A 236 2.41 -5.98 11.83
CA ALA A 236 1.17 -5.52 12.46
C ALA A 236 0.76 -6.32 13.71
N ARG A 237 1.35 -7.52 13.93
CA ARG A 237 1.15 -8.39 15.09
C ARG A 237 2.32 -8.44 16.05
N GLY A 238 3.37 -7.66 15.80
CA GLY A 238 4.60 -7.71 16.58
C GLY A 238 5.41 -9.01 16.37
N TRP A 239 5.16 -9.76 15.28
CA TRP A 239 5.94 -10.95 14.96
C TRP A 239 7.29 -10.57 14.36
N ARG A 240 8.28 -11.41 14.61
CA ARG A 240 9.63 -11.27 14.09
C ARG A 240 9.97 -12.43 13.16
N LEU A 241 10.90 -12.14 12.24
CA LEU A 241 11.46 -13.08 11.29
C LEU A 241 12.95 -13.27 11.63
N LEU A 242 13.40 -14.52 11.70
CA LEU A 242 14.81 -14.88 11.92
C LEU A 242 15.43 -15.33 10.59
N LEU A 243 16.37 -14.56 10.05
CA LEU A 243 17.09 -14.89 8.81
C LEU A 243 18.34 -15.71 9.14
N LEU A 244 18.38 -16.98 8.72
CA LEU A 244 19.50 -17.86 8.93
C LEU A 244 20.70 -17.54 8.04
N PRO A 245 21.94 -17.79 8.49
CA PRO A 245 23.15 -17.71 7.68
C PRO A 245 23.30 -18.95 6.79
N ALA A 246 22.24 -19.31 6.04
CA ALA A 246 22.17 -20.49 5.16
C ALA A 246 21.33 -20.15 3.93
N ALA A 247 21.55 -20.88 2.83
CA ALA A 247 20.86 -20.63 1.59
C ALA A 247 20.46 -21.93 0.87
N PHE A 248 19.30 -21.90 0.25
CA PHE A 248 18.88 -22.88 -0.73
C PHE A 248 19.53 -22.58 -2.09
N PRO A 249 19.90 -23.60 -2.88
CA PRO A 249 20.36 -23.41 -4.23
C PRO A 249 19.29 -22.74 -5.10
N LEU A 250 19.70 -21.87 -6.00
CA LEU A 250 18.87 -21.30 -7.06
C LEU A 250 19.20 -21.97 -8.39
N ALA A 251 18.17 -22.34 -9.14
CA ALA A 251 18.37 -22.88 -10.48
C ALA A 251 19.04 -21.81 -11.39
N PRO A 252 20.04 -22.19 -12.17
CA PRO A 252 20.57 -21.32 -13.19
C PRO A 252 19.48 -21.06 -14.25
N ARG A 253 19.25 -19.80 -14.57
CA ARG A 253 18.34 -19.40 -15.65
C ARG A 253 19.07 -18.47 -16.60
N PRO A 254 18.78 -18.56 -17.90
CA PRO A 254 19.27 -17.54 -18.83
C PRO A 254 18.71 -16.17 -18.41
N PRO A 255 19.46 -15.09 -18.58
CA PRO A 255 18.96 -13.76 -18.28
C PRO A 255 17.73 -13.48 -19.15
N PRO A 256 16.62 -13.00 -18.55
CA PRO A 256 15.43 -12.68 -19.30
C PRO A 256 15.69 -11.51 -20.27
N SER A 257 15.00 -11.50 -21.41
CA SER A 257 15.09 -10.40 -22.36
C SER A 257 14.71 -9.05 -21.71
N PRO A 258 15.18 -7.90 -22.23
CA PRO A 258 14.79 -6.59 -21.70
C PRO A 258 13.29 -6.35 -21.69
N HIS A 259 12.56 -6.93 -22.66
CA HIS A 259 11.10 -6.89 -22.69
C HIS A 259 10.48 -7.73 -21.55
N ALA A 260 10.95 -8.97 -21.37
CA ALA A 260 10.49 -9.84 -20.28
C ALA A 260 10.79 -9.23 -18.90
N GLN A 261 11.96 -8.59 -18.72
CA GLN A 261 12.28 -7.87 -17.48
C GLN A 261 11.33 -6.71 -17.22
N ARG A 262 11.03 -5.88 -18.22
CA ARG A 262 10.08 -4.77 -18.07
C ARG A 262 8.68 -5.27 -17.70
N ARG A 263 8.21 -6.31 -18.41
CA ARG A 263 6.92 -6.94 -18.12
C ARG A 263 6.86 -7.51 -16.71
N ALA A 264 7.88 -8.24 -16.28
CA ALA A 264 7.95 -8.81 -14.93
C ALA A 264 7.96 -7.74 -13.85
N ARG A 265 8.70 -6.63 -14.05
CA ARG A 265 8.68 -5.46 -13.14
C ARG A 265 7.28 -4.85 -13.06
N GLY A 266 6.63 -4.59 -14.19
CA GLY A 266 5.28 -4.03 -14.23
C GLY A 266 4.25 -4.91 -13.49
N VAL A 267 4.29 -6.23 -13.70
CA VAL A 267 3.45 -7.19 -12.98
C VAL A 267 3.74 -7.18 -11.48
N SER A 268 5.01 -7.17 -11.08
CA SER A 268 5.43 -7.13 -9.68
C SER A 268 4.96 -5.83 -8.98
N GLU A 269 5.14 -4.68 -9.64
CA GLU A 269 4.70 -3.38 -9.14
C GLU A 269 3.17 -3.29 -9.02
N ALA A 270 2.44 -3.78 -10.02
CA ALA A 270 0.97 -3.83 -9.99
C ALA A 270 0.46 -4.69 -8.83
N ARG A 271 1.08 -5.86 -8.59
CA ARG A 271 0.73 -6.71 -7.45
C ARG A 271 1.06 -6.09 -6.12
N ARG A 272 2.23 -5.46 -6.00
CA ARG A 272 2.60 -4.73 -4.79
C ARG A 272 1.58 -3.63 -4.50
N ARG A 273 1.17 -2.86 -5.51
CA ARG A 273 0.15 -1.81 -5.37
C ARG A 273 -1.18 -2.39 -4.89
N ALA A 274 -1.68 -3.46 -5.53
CA ALA A 274 -2.91 -4.13 -5.12
C ALA A 274 -2.83 -4.68 -3.67
N LEU A 275 -1.68 -5.23 -3.28
CA LEU A 275 -1.44 -5.68 -1.90
C LEU A 275 -1.52 -4.52 -0.90
N LEU A 276 -0.85 -3.40 -1.19
CA LEU A 276 -0.86 -2.23 -0.31
C LEU A 276 -2.26 -1.61 -0.20
N GLU A 277 -3.01 -1.58 -1.29
CA GLU A 277 -4.42 -1.20 -1.29
C GLU A 277 -5.26 -2.12 -0.39
N GLN A 278 -5.10 -3.43 -0.54
CA GLN A 278 -5.80 -4.43 0.28
C GLN A 278 -5.50 -4.27 1.77
N PHE A 279 -4.27 -3.92 2.15
CA PHE A 279 -3.88 -3.67 3.55
C PHE A 279 -4.13 -2.24 4.00
N GLY A 280 -4.63 -1.39 3.12
CA GLY A 280 -4.90 0.02 3.42
C GLY A 280 -3.63 0.83 3.67
N VAL A 281 -2.46 0.42 3.16
CA VAL A 281 -1.23 1.20 3.25
C VAL A 281 -1.26 2.31 2.21
N LYS A 282 -1.17 3.56 2.67
CA LYS A 282 -1.20 4.77 1.83
C LYS A 282 0.15 5.48 1.76
N LEU A 283 1.05 5.17 2.69
CA LEU A 283 2.40 5.71 2.73
C LEU A 283 3.40 4.60 3.06
N GLU A 284 4.41 4.44 2.22
CA GLU A 284 5.63 3.70 2.57
C GLU A 284 6.77 4.69 2.80
N VAL A 285 7.46 4.53 3.91
CA VAL A 285 8.72 5.24 4.21
C VAL A 285 9.83 4.21 4.08
N LEU A 286 10.74 4.44 3.12
CA LEU A 286 11.85 3.55 2.81
C LEU A 286 13.06 3.80 3.74
N PRO A 287 14.01 2.88 3.83
CA PRO A 287 15.17 3.02 4.73
C PRO A 287 16.06 4.24 4.46
N ASP A 288 16.05 4.75 3.23
CA ASP A 288 16.72 5.99 2.82
C ASP A 288 15.92 7.27 3.12
N GLY A 289 14.76 7.14 3.79
CA GLY A 289 13.83 8.23 4.05
C GLY A 289 12.91 8.59 2.88
N ALA A 290 13.07 7.97 1.72
CA ALA A 290 12.19 8.21 0.58
C ALA A 290 10.75 7.79 0.89
N ARG A 291 9.79 8.57 0.42
CA ARG A 291 8.35 8.35 0.64
C ARG A 291 7.67 7.93 -0.64
N ARG A 292 6.96 6.82 -0.59
CA ARG A 292 6.10 6.33 -1.67
C ARG A 292 4.65 6.44 -1.28
N TRP A 293 3.89 7.16 -2.09
CA TRP A 293 2.46 7.40 -1.86
C TRP A 293 1.62 6.44 -2.71
N HIS A 294 0.51 5.97 -2.16
CA HIS A 294 -0.39 5.03 -2.80
C HIS A 294 -1.81 5.59 -2.83
N GLY A 295 -2.19 6.13 -4.00
CA GLY A 295 -3.47 6.79 -4.22
C GLY A 295 -3.49 8.26 -3.77
N CYS A 296 -4.70 8.86 -3.76
CA CYS A 296 -4.99 10.25 -3.38
C CYS A 296 -4.32 11.31 -4.28
N ASP A 297 -4.07 10.99 -5.55
CA ASP A 297 -3.61 11.95 -6.56
C ASP A 297 -4.80 12.63 -7.26
N LYS A 298 -4.53 13.63 -8.11
CA LYS A 298 -5.60 14.38 -8.82
C LYS A 298 -6.45 13.50 -9.73
N ASP A 299 -5.91 12.41 -10.25
CA ASP A 299 -6.54 11.43 -11.13
C ASP A 299 -7.16 10.22 -10.40
N THR A 300 -7.06 10.18 -9.07
CA THR A 300 -7.66 9.13 -8.25
C THR A 300 -8.85 9.66 -7.45
N PRO A 301 -9.86 8.84 -7.12
CA PRO A 301 -10.91 9.25 -6.18
C PRO A 301 -10.35 9.68 -4.83
N ARG A 302 -11.13 10.48 -4.09
CA ARG A 302 -10.79 10.83 -2.71
C ARG A 302 -10.64 9.55 -1.85
N CYS A 303 -9.86 9.64 -0.76
CA CYS A 303 -9.52 8.51 0.10
C CYS A 303 -10.67 7.96 0.95
N PHE A 304 -11.84 8.53 0.87
CA PHE A 304 -13.04 8.08 1.57
C PHE A 304 -14.27 8.19 0.67
N GLY A 305 -15.22 7.31 0.89
CA GLY A 305 -16.48 7.30 0.17
C GLY A 305 -17.53 8.19 0.83
N THR A 306 -18.57 7.57 1.38
CA THR A 306 -19.66 8.26 2.05
C THR A 306 -19.23 8.81 3.41
N VAL A 307 -19.64 10.04 3.70
CA VAL A 307 -19.53 10.67 5.02
C VAL A 307 -20.88 10.46 5.71
N ARG A 308 -20.87 9.89 6.89
CA ARG A 308 -22.06 9.69 7.73
C ARG A 308 -21.93 10.51 9.01
N ALA A 309 -22.95 11.30 9.34
CA ALA A 309 -22.91 12.17 10.51
C ALA A 309 -21.58 12.97 10.59
N GLN A 310 -21.19 13.61 9.48
CA GLN A 310 -19.96 14.39 9.35
C GLN A 310 -18.66 13.57 9.61
N SER A 311 -18.73 12.24 9.53
CA SER A 311 -17.60 11.37 9.79
C SER A 311 -17.36 10.40 8.64
N PRO A 312 -16.17 10.40 8.03
CA PRO A 312 -15.75 9.38 7.09
C PRO A 312 -15.66 8.00 7.73
N GLU A 313 -15.88 6.96 6.94
CA GLU A 313 -15.90 5.57 7.41
C GLU A 313 -14.60 5.13 8.12
N TYR A 314 -13.44 5.65 7.71
CA TYR A 314 -12.17 5.32 8.37
C TYR A 314 -12.09 5.81 9.81
N LEU A 315 -12.78 6.91 10.16
CA LEU A 315 -12.87 7.38 11.55
C LEU A 315 -13.67 6.40 12.41
N LEU A 316 -14.76 5.85 11.86
CA LEU A 316 -15.54 4.82 12.55
C LEU A 316 -14.72 3.55 12.78
N ALA A 317 -13.75 3.26 11.92
CA ALA A 317 -12.78 2.18 12.09
C ALA A 317 -11.61 2.52 13.02
N GLY A 318 -11.63 3.68 13.70
CA GLY A 318 -10.58 4.13 14.61
C GLY A 318 -9.26 4.55 13.92
N ARG A 319 -9.31 4.88 12.63
CA ARG A 319 -8.15 5.31 11.85
C ARG A 319 -8.13 6.83 11.67
N TRP A 320 -6.97 7.40 11.49
CA TRP A 320 -6.78 8.78 11.11
C TRP A 320 -7.05 9.00 9.62
N THR A 321 -7.09 10.26 9.20
CA THR A 321 -7.15 10.60 7.78
C THR A 321 -5.92 10.07 7.06
N PRO A 322 -6.08 9.38 5.92
CA PRO A 322 -4.94 8.88 5.17
C PRO A 322 -3.93 9.98 4.87
N PRO A 323 -2.62 9.74 5.07
CA PRO A 323 -1.59 10.77 4.95
C PRO A 323 -1.49 11.38 3.54
N CYS A 324 -1.86 10.63 2.50
CA CYS A 324 -1.95 11.17 1.14
C CYS A 324 -3.13 12.15 0.98
N CYS A 325 -4.26 11.93 1.67
CA CYS A 325 -5.36 12.88 1.73
C CYS A 325 -4.98 14.15 2.46
N LEU A 326 -4.34 14.04 3.62
CA LEU A 326 -3.82 15.23 4.33
C LEU A 326 -2.84 16.01 3.46
N ARG A 327 -1.99 15.33 2.67
CA ARG A 327 -1.10 16.00 1.70
C ARG A 327 -1.88 16.77 0.64
N ALA A 328 -2.91 16.15 0.05
CA ALA A 328 -3.76 16.76 -0.95
C ALA A 328 -4.56 17.95 -0.35
N LEU A 329 -5.09 17.77 0.87
CA LEU A 329 -5.84 18.81 1.59
C LEU A 329 -4.97 20.02 1.90
N ARG A 330 -3.73 19.80 2.39
CA ARG A 330 -2.76 20.90 2.59
C ARG A 330 -2.42 21.62 1.27
N ALA A 331 -2.30 20.88 0.17
CA ALA A 331 -2.04 21.49 -1.14
C ALA A 331 -3.22 22.34 -1.61
N THR A 332 -4.45 21.87 -1.43
CA THR A 332 -5.68 22.62 -1.76
C THR A 332 -5.80 23.87 -0.89
N ALA A 333 -5.59 23.72 0.43
CA ALA A 333 -5.66 24.85 1.36
C ALA A 333 -4.65 25.93 1.01
N ARG A 334 -3.36 25.59 0.81
CA ARG A 334 -2.34 26.57 0.38
C ARG A 334 -2.71 27.28 -0.91
N HIS A 335 -3.24 26.54 -1.90
CA HIS A 335 -3.67 27.13 -3.15
C HIS A 335 -4.80 28.12 -2.96
N VAL A 336 -5.85 27.73 -2.23
CA VAL A 336 -7.01 28.58 -1.96
C VAL A 336 -6.60 29.85 -1.20
N LEU A 337 -5.85 29.71 -0.10
CA LEU A 337 -5.38 30.86 0.69
C LEU A 337 -4.54 31.83 -0.14
N ALA A 338 -3.66 31.31 -1.02
CA ALA A 338 -2.87 32.14 -1.92
C ALA A 338 -3.73 32.87 -2.96
N GLN A 339 -4.78 32.25 -3.51
CA GLN A 339 -5.71 32.88 -4.44
C GLN A 339 -6.54 34.00 -3.77
N LEU A 340 -7.02 33.76 -2.54
CA LEU A 340 -7.78 34.72 -1.78
C LEU A 340 -6.92 35.93 -1.38
N GLU A 341 -5.69 35.70 -0.91
CA GLU A 341 -4.75 36.77 -0.56
C GLU A 341 -4.37 37.61 -1.78
N ALA A 342 -4.02 36.97 -2.91
CA ALA A 342 -3.68 37.65 -4.15
C ALA A 342 -4.83 38.51 -4.72
N ALA A 343 -6.08 38.12 -4.45
CA ALA A 343 -7.29 38.81 -4.87
C ALA A 343 -7.72 39.90 -3.86
N GLY A 344 -7.06 40.02 -2.72
CA GLY A 344 -7.44 41.00 -1.66
C GLY A 344 -8.78 40.64 -1.00
N VAL A 345 -9.14 39.38 -0.93
CA VAL A 345 -10.33 38.86 -0.22
C VAL A 345 -10.00 38.75 1.24
N ARG A 346 -10.76 39.43 2.10
CA ARG A 346 -10.65 39.27 3.56
C ARG A 346 -11.16 37.88 3.92
N HIS A 347 -10.29 37.06 4.51
CA HIS A 347 -10.59 35.67 4.86
C HIS A 347 -9.84 35.24 6.12
N TRP A 348 -10.27 34.15 6.76
CA TRP A 348 -9.65 33.58 7.96
C TRP A 348 -9.90 32.09 8.03
N LEU A 349 -9.05 31.37 8.76
CA LEU A 349 -9.33 29.95 9.09
C LEU A 349 -10.50 29.86 10.04
N GLU A 350 -11.41 28.94 9.74
CA GLU A 350 -12.67 28.75 10.47
C GLU A 350 -12.69 27.39 11.19
N GLY A 351 -13.49 27.22 12.21
CA GLY A 351 -13.86 25.93 12.81
C GLY A 351 -12.68 25.03 13.19
N GLY A 352 -12.77 23.78 12.75
CA GLY A 352 -11.73 22.75 12.96
C GLY A 352 -10.38 23.11 12.37
N SER A 353 -10.37 23.87 11.28
CA SER A 353 -9.12 24.29 10.61
C SER A 353 -8.35 25.30 11.44
N LEU A 354 -9.02 26.26 12.08
CA LEU A 354 -8.38 27.18 13.03
C LEU A 354 -7.89 26.41 14.26
N LEU A 355 -8.67 25.46 14.77
CA LEU A 355 -8.27 24.62 15.89
C LEU A 355 -7.01 23.80 15.58
N GLY A 356 -6.92 23.26 14.38
CA GLY A 356 -5.73 22.56 13.90
C GLY A 356 -4.51 23.47 13.78
N ALA A 357 -4.70 24.68 13.26
CA ALA A 357 -3.65 25.70 13.17
C ALA A 357 -3.08 26.07 14.56
N VAL A 358 -3.95 26.31 15.54
CA VAL A 358 -3.53 26.71 16.90
C VAL A 358 -2.86 25.54 17.66
N ARG A 359 -3.34 24.32 17.51
CA ARG A 359 -2.79 23.14 18.19
C ARG A 359 -1.51 22.63 17.57
N LEU A 360 -1.45 22.59 16.25
CA LEU A 360 -0.46 21.80 15.52
C LEU A 360 0.28 22.60 14.44
N GLY A 361 -0.18 23.81 14.11
CA GLY A 361 0.26 24.53 12.93
C GLY A 361 -0.14 23.86 11.60
N ASP A 362 -1.15 22.99 11.64
CA ASP A 362 -1.50 22.11 10.51
C ASP A 362 -2.96 21.64 10.58
N VAL A 363 -3.41 20.89 9.55
CA VAL A 363 -4.68 20.18 9.54
C VAL A 363 -4.69 19.12 10.65
N ILE A 364 -5.79 19.00 11.36
CA ILE A 364 -5.98 17.97 12.39
C ILE A 364 -5.83 16.58 11.76
N PRO A 365 -5.08 15.63 12.38
CA PRO A 365 -4.77 14.33 11.78
C PRO A 365 -5.98 13.45 11.42
N TRP A 366 -7.14 13.74 11.96
CA TRP A 366 -8.39 13.02 11.68
C TRP A 366 -9.43 13.84 10.91
N ASP A 367 -9.06 15.08 10.51
CA ASP A 367 -9.93 15.93 9.71
C ASP A 367 -9.92 15.55 8.23
N TYR A 368 -10.97 15.88 7.51
CA TYR A 368 -11.16 15.45 6.12
C TYR A 368 -11.48 16.62 5.16
N ASP A 369 -11.60 17.84 5.68
CA ASP A 369 -11.83 19.09 4.96
C ASP A 369 -11.03 20.23 5.58
N VAL A 370 -11.14 21.40 5.01
CA VAL A 370 -10.61 22.67 5.55
C VAL A 370 -11.69 23.73 5.39
N ASP A 371 -11.96 24.45 6.47
CA ASP A 371 -12.93 25.54 6.51
C ASP A 371 -12.25 26.92 6.51
N VAL A 372 -12.72 27.80 5.66
CA VAL A 372 -12.26 29.19 5.55
C VAL A 372 -13.47 30.12 5.54
N GLY A 373 -13.53 31.02 6.49
CA GLY A 373 -14.47 32.16 6.48
C GLY A 373 -13.96 33.26 5.55
N LEU A 374 -14.84 33.94 4.87
CA LEU A 374 -14.51 35.14 4.08
C LEU A 374 -15.63 36.17 4.13
N TYR A 375 -15.29 37.45 3.86
CA TYR A 375 -16.32 38.49 3.73
C TYR A 375 -17.10 38.29 2.42
N ARG A 376 -18.42 38.18 2.54
CA ARG A 376 -19.33 37.97 1.37
C ARG A 376 -19.17 39.05 0.31
N ASP A 377 -18.96 40.30 0.72
CA ASP A 377 -18.80 41.46 -0.18
C ASP A 377 -17.50 41.40 -0.98
N ASP A 378 -16.55 40.58 -0.55
CA ASP A 378 -15.26 40.39 -1.22
C ASP A 378 -15.27 39.21 -2.25
N VAL A 379 -16.34 38.44 -2.32
CA VAL A 379 -16.50 37.32 -3.30
C VAL A 379 -16.20 37.77 -4.75
N PRO A 380 -16.70 38.94 -5.23
CA PRO A 380 -16.41 39.37 -6.59
C PRO A 380 -14.94 39.73 -6.87
N LYS A 381 -14.10 39.94 -5.85
CA LYS A 381 -12.68 40.21 -6.01
C LYS A 381 -11.89 39.03 -6.53
N CYS A 382 -12.26 37.83 -6.13
CA CYS A 382 -11.64 36.61 -6.61
C CYS A 382 -12.32 36.11 -7.91
N ARG A 383 -11.59 36.13 -9.03
CA ARG A 383 -12.13 35.80 -10.36
C ARG A 383 -12.82 34.43 -10.42
N TRP A 384 -12.32 33.45 -9.66
CA TRP A 384 -12.88 32.09 -9.62
C TRP A 384 -14.22 32.07 -8.87
N LEU A 385 -14.28 32.73 -7.72
CA LEU A 385 -15.52 32.87 -6.96
C LEU A 385 -16.55 33.71 -7.72
N ALA A 386 -16.13 34.81 -8.34
CA ALA A 386 -17.01 35.64 -9.16
C ALA A 386 -17.61 34.86 -10.33
N ALA A 387 -16.80 34.06 -11.04
CA ALA A 387 -17.25 33.25 -12.16
C ALA A 387 -18.27 32.17 -11.73
N VAL A 388 -18.01 31.50 -10.62
CA VAL A 388 -18.91 30.50 -10.03
C VAL A 388 -20.21 31.15 -9.52
N ALA A 389 -20.11 32.28 -8.84
CA ALA A 389 -21.28 33.02 -8.33
C ALA A 389 -22.19 33.51 -9.45
N ALA A 390 -21.60 34.01 -10.56
CA ALA A 390 -22.36 34.53 -11.70
C ALA A 390 -23.04 33.44 -12.53
N THR A 391 -22.40 32.27 -12.69
CA THR A 391 -22.86 31.23 -13.62
C THR A 391 -23.55 30.05 -12.94
N GLY A 392 -23.31 29.83 -11.65
CA GLY A 392 -23.71 28.65 -10.91
C GLY A 392 -23.01 27.37 -11.40
N ARG A 393 -22.02 27.46 -12.31
CA ARG A 393 -21.31 26.32 -12.89
C ARG A 393 -19.91 26.17 -12.29
N PRO A 394 -19.44 24.93 -12.07
CA PRO A 394 -18.08 24.70 -11.62
C PRO A 394 -17.04 25.21 -12.64
N VAL A 395 -15.96 25.80 -12.13
CA VAL A 395 -14.85 26.33 -12.91
C VAL A 395 -13.55 25.68 -12.47
N GLU A 396 -12.79 25.14 -13.42
CA GLU A 396 -11.48 24.57 -13.16
C GLU A 396 -10.39 25.62 -13.43
N ASP A 397 -9.48 25.80 -12.47
CA ASP A 397 -8.37 26.74 -12.63
C ASP A 397 -7.18 26.09 -13.37
N PRO A 398 -6.18 26.88 -13.80
CA PRO A 398 -5.02 26.36 -14.55
C PRO A 398 -4.18 25.31 -13.81
N GLN A 399 -4.30 25.24 -12.47
CA GLN A 399 -3.62 24.22 -11.65
C GLN A 399 -4.50 22.98 -11.44
N GLY A 400 -5.72 22.94 -12.02
CA GLY A 400 -6.62 21.81 -11.98
C GLY A 400 -7.37 21.66 -10.65
N PHE A 401 -7.54 22.74 -9.89
CA PHE A 401 -8.49 22.79 -8.78
C PHE A 401 -9.87 23.19 -9.27
N LEU A 402 -10.91 22.57 -8.76
CA LEU A 402 -12.28 22.81 -9.20
C LEU A 402 -13.03 23.65 -8.18
N TRP A 403 -13.43 24.85 -8.58
CA TRP A 403 -14.22 25.80 -7.81
C TRP A 403 -15.70 25.61 -8.13
N GLU A 404 -16.56 25.46 -7.13
CA GLU A 404 -17.99 25.35 -7.33
C GLU A 404 -18.78 25.97 -6.19
N LYS A 405 -20.06 26.33 -6.46
CA LYS A 405 -21.01 26.65 -5.42
C LYS A 405 -21.52 25.33 -4.83
N ALA A 406 -21.59 25.23 -3.51
CA ALA A 406 -22.10 24.05 -2.85
C ALA A 406 -23.61 23.88 -3.14
N ALA A 407 -24.03 22.64 -3.36
CA ALA A 407 -25.45 22.33 -3.58
C ALA A 407 -26.26 22.41 -2.27
N GLU A 408 -25.56 22.31 -1.13
CA GLU A 408 -26.16 22.24 0.20
C GLU A 408 -26.49 23.61 0.79
N GLY A 409 -26.02 24.71 0.17
CA GLY A 409 -26.28 26.05 0.69
C GLY A 409 -25.48 27.17 0.03
N GLU A 410 -25.51 28.35 0.68
CA GLU A 410 -24.88 29.59 0.19
C GLU A 410 -23.39 29.64 0.60
N PHE A 411 -22.60 28.68 0.14
CA PHE A 411 -21.15 28.64 0.32
C PHE A 411 -20.45 28.07 -0.89
N PHE A 412 -19.14 28.17 -0.96
CA PHE A 412 -18.36 27.67 -2.06
C PHE A 412 -17.46 26.53 -1.61
N ARG A 413 -17.06 25.69 -2.57
CA ARG A 413 -16.20 24.54 -2.35
C ARG A 413 -15.09 24.51 -3.39
N VAL A 414 -13.87 24.29 -2.96
CA VAL A 414 -12.73 24.12 -3.87
C VAL A 414 -12.18 22.71 -3.71
N HIS A 415 -12.34 21.91 -4.73
CA HIS A 415 -11.86 20.52 -4.75
C HIS A 415 -10.44 20.44 -5.26
N PHE A 416 -9.69 19.46 -4.74
CA PHE A 416 -8.35 19.16 -5.20
C PHE A 416 -8.27 18.90 -6.70
N SER A 417 -9.32 18.23 -7.28
CA SER A 417 -9.53 18.09 -8.71
C SER A 417 -10.99 17.69 -9.00
N ARG A 418 -11.31 17.60 -10.28
CA ARG A 418 -12.61 17.09 -10.76
C ARG A 418 -12.88 15.64 -10.32
N ILE A 419 -11.82 14.81 -10.24
CA ILE A 419 -11.91 13.39 -9.86
C ILE A 419 -11.75 13.24 -8.33
N ASN A 420 -10.72 13.86 -7.79
CA ASN A 420 -10.48 13.83 -6.35
C ASN A 420 -11.21 14.99 -5.68
N ARG A 421 -12.38 14.69 -5.16
CA ARG A 421 -13.30 15.64 -4.56
C ARG A 421 -12.97 15.99 -3.10
N LEU A 422 -11.73 15.86 -2.66
CA LEU A 422 -11.24 16.39 -1.39
C LEU A 422 -11.26 17.92 -1.47
N HIS A 423 -11.69 18.63 -0.42
CA HIS A 423 -12.05 20.03 -0.60
C HIS A 423 -11.70 20.96 0.57
N VAL A 424 -11.73 22.23 0.24
CA VAL A 424 -11.78 23.39 1.15
C VAL A 424 -13.16 24.02 1.00
N ASP A 425 -13.87 24.22 2.10
CA ASP A 425 -15.14 24.94 2.14
C ASP A 425 -14.92 26.41 2.46
N LEU A 426 -15.57 27.29 1.70
CA LEU A 426 -15.46 28.73 1.78
C LEU A 426 -16.81 29.31 2.21
N TRP A 427 -16.85 29.86 3.42
CA TRP A 427 -18.04 30.35 4.06
C TRP A 427 -18.16 31.87 3.95
N PRO A 428 -19.12 32.41 3.14
CA PRO A 428 -19.34 33.85 3.05
C PRO A 428 -20.06 34.38 4.30
N PHE A 429 -19.38 35.23 5.04
CA PHE A 429 -19.95 35.98 6.18
C PHE A 429 -20.19 37.43 5.84
N TYR A 430 -21.15 38.07 6.51
CA TYR A 430 -21.45 39.47 6.41
C TYR A 430 -21.75 40.07 7.77
N ALA A 431 -21.46 41.37 7.94
CA ALA A 431 -21.77 42.09 9.16
C ALA A 431 -23.29 42.38 9.25
N ARG A 432 -23.87 42.10 10.40
CA ARG A 432 -25.26 42.51 10.69
C ARG A 432 -25.28 44.00 11.02
N PRO A 433 -26.05 44.82 10.28
CA PRO A 433 -26.11 46.24 10.52
C PRO A 433 -26.49 46.59 11.99
N GLY A 434 -25.66 47.39 12.66
CA GLY A 434 -25.90 47.86 14.02
C GLY A 434 -25.72 46.86 15.14
N ALA A 435 -25.41 45.58 14.84
CA ALA A 435 -25.26 44.52 15.83
C ALA A 435 -23.81 44.22 16.23
N GLY A 436 -22.82 44.63 15.42
CA GLY A 436 -21.39 44.32 15.62
C GLY A 436 -21.12 42.82 15.56
N LEU A 437 -21.96 42.06 14.85
CA LEU A 437 -21.88 40.62 14.68
C LEU A 437 -21.66 40.28 13.21
N MET A 438 -20.84 39.22 12.97
CA MET A 438 -20.72 38.52 11.71
C MET A 438 -21.68 37.36 11.67
N THR A 439 -22.35 37.15 10.53
CA THR A 439 -23.30 36.05 10.34
C THR A 439 -23.15 35.44 8.92
N LYS A 440 -23.66 34.25 8.71
CA LYS A 440 -23.70 33.54 7.41
C LYS A 440 -25.10 32.91 7.19
N ASP A 441 -25.47 32.76 5.92
CA ASP A 441 -26.81 32.26 5.54
C ASP A 441 -26.97 30.74 5.68
N THR A 442 -25.85 29.99 5.66
CA THR A 442 -25.86 28.53 5.72
C THR A 442 -24.95 28.03 6.83
N TRP A 443 -25.44 27.06 7.59
CA TRP A 443 -24.72 26.34 8.62
C TRP A 443 -25.18 24.87 8.63
N LEU A 444 -24.20 23.96 8.63
CA LEU A 444 -24.47 22.53 8.53
C LEU A 444 -24.38 21.86 9.91
N GLY A 445 -25.42 22.03 10.71
CA GLY A 445 -25.58 21.31 11.99
C GLY A 445 -24.97 21.97 13.24
N HIS A 446 -24.19 23.04 13.12
CA HIS A 446 -23.53 23.68 14.24
C HIS A 446 -24.03 25.12 14.45
N ARG A 447 -25.04 25.29 15.32
CA ARG A 447 -25.66 26.60 15.62
C ARG A 447 -24.65 27.65 16.08
N GLN A 448 -23.63 27.26 16.82
CA GLN A 448 -22.56 28.12 17.31
C GLN A 448 -21.70 28.73 16.20
N ASP A 449 -21.77 28.17 14.97
CA ASP A 449 -21.01 28.66 13.83
C ASP A 449 -21.71 29.79 13.06
N VAL A 450 -22.93 30.15 13.44
CA VAL A 450 -23.74 31.10 12.68
C VAL A 450 -23.32 32.55 12.91
N GLU A 451 -23.08 32.94 14.16
CA GLU A 451 -22.78 34.33 14.53
C GLU A 451 -21.63 34.41 15.52
N PHE A 452 -20.84 35.48 15.38
CA PHE A 452 -19.78 35.83 16.33
C PHE A 452 -19.45 37.32 16.23
N PRO A 453 -18.85 37.97 17.27
CA PRO A 453 -18.52 39.38 17.27
C PRO A 453 -17.51 39.76 16.17
N GLU A 454 -17.81 40.78 15.38
CA GLU A 454 -16.94 41.27 14.28
C GLU A 454 -15.54 41.69 14.76
N ARG A 455 -15.40 42.11 16.03
CA ARG A 455 -14.13 42.52 16.65
C ARG A 455 -13.03 41.44 16.53
N PHE A 456 -13.39 40.16 16.40
CA PHE A 456 -12.41 39.10 16.17
C PHE A 456 -11.70 39.17 14.81
N LEU A 457 -12.29 39.85 13.84
CA LEU A 457 -11.76 39.99 12.48
C LEU A 457 -11.09 41.36 12.21
N VAL A 458 -11.15 42.30 13.14
CA VAL A 458 -10.67 43.68 12.96
C VAL A 458 -9.69 44.03 14.06
N PRO A 459 -8.37 44.05 13.74
CA PRO A 459 -7.73 43.58 12.51
C PRO A 459 -7.65 42.04 12.50
N LEU A 460 -7.44 41.43 11.32
CA LEU A 460 -7.12 40.01 11.23
C LEU A 460 -5.70 39.74 11.73
N GLY A 461 -5.50 38.63 12.42
CA GLY A 461 -4.21 38.07 12.80
C GLY A 461 -3.68 37.05 11.76
N THR A 462 -2.60 36.37 12.13
CA THR A 462 -2.04 35.26 11.33
C THR A 462 -1.60 34.11 12.24
N VAL A 463 -1.71 32.89 11.74
CA VAL A 463 -1.24 31.67 12.41
C VAL A 463 -0.52 30.76 11.41
N PRO A 464 0.45 29.94 11.85
CA PRO A 464 1.01 28.88 11.00
C PRO A 464 -0.07 27.84 10.66
N PHE A 465 -0.17 27.45 9.37
CA PHE A 465 -1.10 26.41 8.94
C PHE A 465 -0.63 25.77 7.64
N ALA A 466 -0.57 24.44 7.60
CA ALA A 466 -0.21 23.67 6.41
C ALA A 466 1.12 24.12 5.74
N GLY A 467 2.06 24.66 6.52
CA GLY A 467 3.36 25.15 6.05
C GLY A 467 3.38 26.57 5.48
N VAL A 468 2.30 27.35 5.67
CA VAL A 468 2.21 28.80 5.33
C VAL A 468 1.69 29.60 6.52
N LEU A 469 1.76 30.92 6.46
CA LEU A 469 1.06 31.80 7.38
C LEU A 469 -0.34 32.08 6.83
N ALA A 470 -1.36 31.65 7.54
CA ALA A 470 -2.76 31.81 7.17
C ALA A 470 -3.38 32.96 8.00
N LYS A 471 -4.34 33.71 7.43
CA LYS A 471 -5.13 34.67 8.16
C LYS A 471 -6.00 34.01 9.21
N ALA A 472 -6.16 34.65 10.35
CA ALA A 472 -6.92 34.12 11.48
C ALA A 472 -7.62 35.27 12.23
N PRO A 473 -8.61 35.00 13.08
CA PRO A 473 -9.08 35.97 14.06
C PRO A 473 -7.93 36.53 14.90
N ASN A 474 -8.04 37.78 15.37
CA ASN A 474 -6.99 38.44 16.16
C ASN A 474 -6.82 37.86 17.58
N ASP A 475 -7.83 37.19 18.10
CA ASP A 475 -7.80 36.37 19.30
C ASP A 475 -8.28 34.95 18.98
N PRO A 476 -7.38 34.09 18.44
CA PRO A 476 -7.74 32.71 18.06
C PRO A 476 -8.26 31.87 19.25
N ARG A 477 -7.70 32.07 20.46
CA ARG A 477 -8.13 31.36 21.66
C ARG A 477 -9.58 31.72 22.02
N GLY A 478 -9.85 32.99 22.23
CA GLY A 478 -11.19 33.44 22.58
C GLY A 478 -12.21 33.06 21.50
N PHE A 479 -11.84 33.12 20.21
CA PHE A 479 -12.70 32.71 19.12
C PHE A 479 -13.03 31.20 19.17
N LEU A 480 -12.03 30.35 19.43
CA LEU A 480 -12.22 28.89 19.54
C LEU A 480 -13.04 28.52 20.80
N GLU A 481 -12.77 29.16 21.92
CA GLU A 481 -13.53 28.97 23.15
C GLU A 481 -15.00 29.37 23.01
N LEU A 482 -15.26 30.45 22.23
CA LEU A 482 -16.63 30.84 21.88
C LEU A 482 -17.37 29.75 21.10
N LYS A 483 -16.67 29.08 20.16
CA LYS A 483 -17.27 28.07 19.28
C LYS A 483 -17.35 26.69 19.89
N PHE A 484 -16.29 26.24 20.56
CA PHE A 484 -16.13 24.87 21.03
C PHE A 484 -16.17 24.72 22.56
N GLY A 485 -16.24 25.82 23.28
CA GLY A 485 -16.20 25.83 24.73
C GLY A 485 -14.78 25.94 25.33
N PRO A 486 -14.69 26.24 26.61
CA PRO A 486 -13.42 26.38 27.34
C PRO A 486 -12.62 25.09 27.30
N GLY A 487 -11.29 25.21 27.15
CA GLY A 487 -10.37 24.06 27.10
C GLY A 487 -10.34 23.29 25.78
N ALA A 488 -11.06 23.75 24.76
CA ALA A 488 -11.08 23.08 23.45
C ALA A 488 -9.70 22.92 22.82
N ILE A 489 -8.77 23.82 23.08
CA ILE A 489 -7.41 23.76 22.54
C ILE A 489 -6.59 22.69 23.25
N GLU A 490 -6.66 22.56 24.56
CA GLU A 490 -5.85 21.71 25.40
C GLU A 490 -6.33 20.25 25.46
N SER A 491 -7.62 20.03 25.24
CA SER A 491 -8.27 18.74 25.41
C SER A 491 -8.76 18.18 24.08
N PRO A 492 -7.87 17.60 23.25
CA PRO A 492 -8.25 17.04 21.96
C PRO A 492 -9.07 15.75 22.18
N GLU A 493 -10.39 15.84 22.05
CA GLU A 493 -11.23 14.66 21.98
C GLU A 493 -11.20 14.04 20.59
N TYR A 494 -10.67 12.83 20.49
CA TYR A 494 -10.77 12.04 19.28
C TYR A 494 -10.89 10.53 19.59
N PRO A 495 -11.79 9.86 18.90
CA PRO A 495 -12.93 10.42 18.15
C PRO A 495 -13.88 11.13 19.09
N ASN A 496 -14.66 12.10 18.57
CA ASN A 496 -15.66 12.78 19.41
C ASN A 496 -16.68 11.76 19.98
N PRO A 497 -17.43 12.08 21.04
CA PRO A 497 -18.35 11.13 21.69
C PRO A 497 -19.41 10.54 20.74
N GLU A 498 -19.81 11.29 19.73
CA GLU A 498 -20.79 10.87 18.73
C GLU A 498 -20.21 9.82 17.78
N VAL A 499 -18.98 10.01 17.31
CA VAL A 499 -18.25 9.02 16.51
C VAL A 499 -18.00 7.73 17.29
N ARG A 500 -17.71 7.84 18.60
CA ARG A 500 -17.55 6.65 19.48
C ARG A 500 -18.84 5.85 19.57
N ARG A 501 -20.00 6.49 19.71
CA ARG A 501 -21.30 5.81 19.72
C ARG A 501 -21.57 5.10 18.40
N LEU A 502 -21.37 5.78 17.27
CA LEU A 502 -21.56 5.20 15.95
C LEU A 502 -20.63 4.00 15.70
N ALA A 503 -19.37 4.05 16.15
CA ALA A 503 -18.42 2.94 16.04
C ALA A 503 -18.87 1.71 16.87
N GLN A 504 -19.42 1.92 18.07
CA GLN A 504 -19.96 0.86 18.92
C GLN A 504 -21.20 0.19 18.29
N ASP A 505 -22.07 0.97 17.66
CA ASP A 505 -23.27 0.47 16.97
C ASP A 505 -22.93 -0.38 15.75
N VAL A 506 -21.88 -0.02 15.01
CA VAL A 506 -21.37 -0.80 13.87
C VAL A 506 -20.73 -2.10 14.36
N GLY A 507 -19.93 -2.07 15.42
CA GLY A 507 -19.29 -3.25 16.02
C GLY A 507 -20.31 -4.28 16.53
N ASN A 508 -21.41 -3.83 17.13
CA ASN A 508 -22.47 -4.70 17.61
C ASN A 508 -23.33 -5.33 16.48
N LYS A 509 -23.37 -4.72 15.29
CA LYS A 509 -24.10 -5.27 14.13
C LYS A 509 -23.28 -6.30 13.33
N THR A 510 -21.97 -6.29 13.44
CA THR A 510 -21.08 -7.26 12.77
C THR A 510 -20.79 -8.51 13.60
N SER A 511 -21.19 -8.51 14.88
CA SER A 511 -21.09 -9.66 15.81
C SER A 511 -22.41 -10.43 16.03
N ARG A 512 -23.44 -10.09 15.26
CA ARG A 512 -24.67 -10.87 15.11
C ARG A 512 -24.77 -11.38 13.65
#